data_77f66773e83374012506a542bcfba9d1
#
_entry.id   77f66773e83374012506a542bcfba9d1
#
_cell.length_a   1.000
_cell.length_b   1.000
_cell.length_c   1.000
_cell.angle_alpha   90.00
_cell.angle_beta   90.00
_cell.angle_gamma   90.00
#
_symmetry.space_group_name_H-M   'P 1'
#
loop_
_entity.id
_entity.type
_entity.pdbx_description
1 polymer ?
#
loop_
_entity_poly.entity_id
_entity_poly.type
_entity_poly.pdbx_seq_one_letter_code
_entity_poly.pdbx_strand_id
1 'polypeptide(L)'
;MPISTNTNITQGNNQFITNRLATLVALSIAQDASFLKSGSVDYFGDQIKSIMRPGETYEFIIPDAGNVVQGLVASPRDIEEKKIDLSIDNWVNSYNISALQAVVDANKEEDWAKRYAVKVINAVLDKYIPDAVAKSTTAFVGTGFLPLAQGGAYLSSIVSEDLKGWINPQAQAILASNGQQFIPKGGPEDLYGKGKLGLFHGVEYFAERHVKGVNVSAALAGATITASLSNHKVTITSSVEMPEGLPVIVKGLKACDTIGDPTEVDRAFIISKAGTSATFDVIDDDIGARDTFATGESLVCQIPEEGQYFGAYLRADGAYNFSDCNMLDFKLASAFESAVGDVDGIRLQMNAFTDGKTAQNLVRADFTFLGGVVEPRATTYCLIKNLVNNIVNG
;
A
#
# COMPACT_ATOMS: atom_id res chain seq x y z
N MET A 1 -38.30 3.75 -3.96
CA MET A 1 -39.11 4.96 -3.72
C MET A 1 -38.32 6.13 -4.27
N PRO A 2 -38.87 6.97 -5.14
CA PRO A 2 -38.20 8.21 -5.41
C PRO A 2 -38.09 8.96 -4.08
N ILE A 3 -36.86 9.26 -3.65
CA ILE A 3 -36.68 10.18 -2.56
C ILE A 3 -37.26 11.47 -3.10
N SER A 4 -38.40 11.87 -2.56
CA SER A 4 -39.07 13.11 -2.93
C SER A 4 -38.23 14.29 -2.42
N THR A 5 -37.05 14.42 -2.99
CA THR A 5 -36.02 15.32 -2.55
C THR A 5 -36.45 16.76 -2.68
N ASN A 6 -37.11 17.10 -3.78
CA ASN A 6 -37.56 18.50 -3.98
C ASN A 6 -38.61 18.93 -3.01
N THR A 7 -39.57 18.07 -2.67
CA THR A 7 -40.63 18.41 -1.72
C THR A 7 -40.07 18.54 -0.31
N ASN A 8 -39.10 17.76 0.01
CA ASN A 8 -38.46 17.80 1.30
C ASN A 8 -37.57 19.03 1.46
N ILE A 9 -36.83 19.43 0.43
CA ILE A 9 -35.98 20.61 0.42
C ILE A 9 -36.80 21.86 0.70
N THR A 10 -37.98 21.98 0.11
CA THR A 10 -38.86 23.15 0.30
C THR A 10 -39.59 23.15 1.64
N GLN A 11 -39.71 22.02 2.30
CA GLN A 11 -40.44 21.89 3.57
C GLN A 11 -39.54 21.79 4.82
N GLY A 12 -38.22 21.90 4.67
CA GLY A 12 -37.28 21.77 5.78
C GLY A 12 -37.11 20.33 6.32
N ASN A 13 -37.66 19.34 5.63
CA ASN A 13 -37.59 17.92 5.99
C ASN A 13 -36.63 17.14 5.09
N ASN A 14 -35.51 17.73 4.75
CA ASN A 14 -34.68 17.29 3.65
C ASN A 14 -33.46 16.57 4.17
N GLN A 15 -33.38 15.30 3.86
CA GLN A 15 -32.13 14.57 3.95
C GLN A 15 -31.47 14.51 2.55
N PHE A 16 -30.46 15.33 2.33
CA PHE A 16 -29.58 15.23 1.15
C PHE A 16 -28.69 14.03 1.24
N ILE A 17 -28.35 13.67 2.46
CA ILE A 17 -27.44 12.59 2.76
C ILE A 17 -28.24 11.57 3.54
N THR A 18 -28.35 10.37 2.97
CA THR A 18 -28.97 9.26 3.66
C THR A 18 -27.90 8.27 4.11
N ASN A 19 -28.13 7.57 5.21
CA ASN A 19 -27.26 6.46 5.61
C ASN A 19 -27.12 5.43 4.48
N ARG A 20 -28.16 5.25 3.67
CA ARG A 20 -28.12 4.39 2.49
C ARG A 20 -27.07 4.87 1.49
N LEU A 21 -27.01 6.17 1.17
CA LEU A 21 -26.03 6.70 0.24
C LEU A 21 -24.60 6.55 0.79
N ALA A 22 -24.38 6.89 2.05
CA ALA A 22 -23.09 6.70 2.72
C ALA A 22 -22.67 5.21 2.72
N THR A 23 -23.60 4.30 2.99
CA THR A 23 -23.37 2.84 2.94
C THR A 23 -23.02 2.37 1.53
N LEU A 24 -23.69 2.88 0.50
CA LEU A 24 -23.38 2.53 -0.90
C LEU A 24 -21.98 3.01 -1.31
N VAL A 25 -21.57 4.18 -0.86
CA VAL A 25 -20.21 4.69 -1.11
C VAL A 25 -19.18 3.84 -0.36
N ALA A 26 -19.40 3.54 0.92
CA ALA A 26 -18.53 2.68 1.71
C ALA A 26 -18.41 1.27 1.11
N LEU A 27 -19.53 0.68 0.68
CA LEU A 27 -19.55 -0.62 0.00
C LEU A 27 -18.72 -0.60 -1.30
N SER A 28 -18.87 0.45 -2.10
CA SER A 28 -18.13 0.58 -3.36
C SER A 28 -16.63 0.76 -3.11
N ILE A 29 -16.22 1.50 -2.08
CA ILE A 29 -14.82 1.61 -1.65
C ILE A 29 -14.32 0.25 -1.17
N ALA A 30 -15.11 -0.47 -0.36
CA ALA A 30 -14.73 -1.78 0.18
C ALA A 30 -14.52 -2.83 -0.93
N GLN A 31 -15.29 -2.78 -2.02
CA GLN A 31 -15.15 -3.68 -3.16
C GLN A 31 -13.85 -3.45 -3.93
N ASP A 32 -13.42 -2.20 -4.07
CA ASP A 32 -12.23 -1.83 -4.83
C ASP A 32 -10.94 -1.77 -3.96
N ALA A 33 -11.08 -1.88 -2.64
CA ALA A 33 -9.98 -1.74 -1.68
C ALA A 33 -9.25 -3.06 -1.38
N SER A 34 -9.09 -3.97 -2.36
CA SER A 34 -8.44 -5.27 -2.13
C SER A 34 -7.04 -5.12 -1.54
N PHE A 35 -6.27 -4.14 -1.99
CA PHE A 35 -4.93 -3.87 -1.47
C PHE A 35 -4.94 -3.50 0.02
N LEU A 36 -5.87 -2.68 0.45
CA LEU A 36 -5.93 -2.23 1.84
C LEU A 36 -6.39 -3.34 2.80
N LYS A 37 -7.28 -4.22 2.32
CA LYS A 37 -8.00 -5.19 3.17
C LYS A 37 -7.45 -6.61 3.10
N SER A 38 -7.09 -7.11 1.91
CA SER A 38 -6.68 -8.51 1.76
C SER A 38 -5.35 -8.77 2.45
N GLY A 39 -5.34 -9.65 3.45
CA GLY A 39 -4.16 -9.98 4.24
C GLY A 39 -3.69 -8.86 5.16
N SER A 40 -4.52 -7.84 5.40
CA SER A 40 -4.25 -6.80 6.38
C SER A 40 -4.78 -7.19 7.74
N VAL A 41 -4.11 -6.76 8.78
CA VAL A 41 -4.50 -6.97 10.17
C VAL A 41 -4.76 -5.61 10.81
N ASP A 42 -5.75 -5.57 11.67
CA ASP A 42 -6.02 -4.43 12.52
C ASP A 42 -5.34 -4.65 13.88
N TYR A 43 -4.22 -4.00 14.08
CA TYR A 43 -3.43 -4.11 15.31
C TYR A 43 -3.90 -3.18 16.43
N PHE A 44 -4.81 -2.24 16.14
CA PHE A 44 -5.26 -1.27 17.12
C PHE A 44 -6.65 -1.63 17.66
N GLY A 45 -6.73 -1.84 18.97
CA GLY A 45 -8.02 -2.08 19.64
C GLY A 45 -8.92 -0.84 19.64
N ASP A 46 -10.22 -1.05 19.79
CA ASP A 46 -11.25 0.00 19.74
C ASP A 46 -11.01 1.15 20.73
N GLN A 47 -10.42 0.87 21.87
CA GLN A 47 -10.08 1.90 22.87
C GLN A 47 -9.04 2.88 22.32
N ILE A 48 -8.01 2.38 21.65
CA ILE A 48 -6.96 3.20 21.04
C ILE A 48 -7.55 3.97 19.87
N LYS A 49 -8.33 3.31 19.01
CA LYS A 49 -9.00 3.94 17.86
C LYS A 49 -9.89 5.12 18.26
N SER A 50 -10.52 5.05 19.44
CA SER A 50 -11.41 6.11 19.92
C SER A 50 -10.69 7.42 20.28
N ILE A 51 -9.38 7.37 20.55
CA ILE A 51 -8.56 8.53 20.91
C ILE A 51 -7.68 9.04 19.76
N MET A 52 -7.55 8.27 18.68
CA MET A 52 -6.74 8.62 17.52
C MET A 52 -7.27 9.85 16.79
N ARG A 53 -6.38 10.72 16.32
CA ARG A 53 -6.73 11.94 15.60
C ARG A 53 -6.01 12.05 14.25
N PRO A 54 -6.63 12.61 13.20
CA PRO A 54 -5.97 12.82 11.92
C PRO A 54 -4.71 13.66 12.06
N GLY A 55 -3.66 13.24 11.35
CA GLY A 55 -2.37 13.90 11.38
C GLY A 55 -1.48 13.52 12.55
N GLU A 56 -1.96 12.68 13.47
CA GLU A 56 -1.12 12.10 14.52
C GLU A 56 -0.38 10.88 13.98
N THR A 57 0.82 10.66 14.51
CA THR A 57 1.63 9.47 14.24
C THR A 57 1.56 8.56 15.46
N TYR A 58 1.28 7.30 15.22
CA TYR A 58 1.23 6.28 16.27
C TYR A 58 2.40 5.34 16.10
N GLU A 59 3.10 5.15 17.20
CA GLU A 59 4.20 4.21 17.33
C GLU A 59 3.60 2.82 17.57
N PHE A 60 3.90 1.90 16.67
CA PHE A 60 3.56 0.50 16.80
C PHE A 60 4.80 -0.25 17.29
N ILE A 61 4.67 -0.95 18.41
CA ILE A 61 5.76 -1.70 19.01
C ILE A 61 5.54 -3.18 18.75
N ILE A 62 6.45 -3.79 18.00
CA ILE A 62 6.47 -5.24 17.79
C ILE A 62 7.54 -5.82 18.72
N PRO A 63 7.18 -6.69 19.67
CA PRO A 63 8.18 -7.38 20.46
C PRO A 63 8.98 -8.35 19.58
N ASP A 64 10.30 -8.31 19.66
CA ASP A 64 11.15 -9.31 19.01
C ASP A 64 10.96 -10.66 19.72
N ALA A 65 10.71 -11.71 18.93
CA ALA A 65 10.46 -13.05 19.46
C ALA A 65 11.70 -13.73 20.09
N GLY A 66 12.87 -13.12 20.00
CA GLY A 66 14.12 -13.67 20.50
C GLY A 66 14.59 -14.93 19.74
N ASN A 67 15.82 -15.35 19.97
CA ASN A 67 16.37 -16.55 19.37
C ASN A 67 16.10 -17.79 20.23
N VAL A 68 15.55 -18.83 19.61
CA VAL A 68 15.44 -20.15 20.22
C VAL A 68 16.79 -20.83 20.20
N VAL A 69 17.35 -21.13 21.37
CA VAL A 69 18.64 -21.84 21.50
C VAL A 69 18.39 -23.29 21.93
N GLN A 70 18.97 -24.22 21.19
CA GLN A 70 18.97 -25.63 21.60
C GLN A 70 19.96 -25.82 22.76
N GLY A 71 19.46 -26.11 23.95
CA GLY A 71 20.29 -26.34 25.13
C GLY A 71 19.53 -26.31 26.45
N LEU A 72 20.21 -26.69 27.55
CA LEU A 72 19.65 -26.70 28.89
C LEU A 72 19.69 -25.32 29.59
N VAL A 73 20.39 -24.34 29.01
CA VAL A 73 20.55 -23.00 29.59
C VAL A 73 20.17 -21.99 28.53
N ALA A 74 19.04 -21.31 28.75
CA ALA A 74 18.66 -20.12 27.98
C ALA A 74 19.34 -18.89 28.60
N SER A 75 20.08 -18.14 27.81
CA SER A 75 20.53 -16.80 28.22
C SER A 75 19.35 -15.84 28.03
N PRO A 76 18.84 -15.22 29.10
CA PRO A 76 17.81 -14.19 28.92
C PRO A 76 18.41 -13.04 28.11
N ARG A 77 17.77 -12.68 27.02
CA ARG A 77 18.03 -11.43 26.29
C ARG A 77 16.94 -10.44 26.64
N ASP A 78 17.31 -9.18 26.64
CA ASP A 78 16.31 -8.12 26.69
C ASP A 78 15.44 -8.22 25.43
N ILE A 79 14.12 -8.12 25.63
CA ILE A 79 13.16 -8.05 24.52
C ILE A 79 13.40 -6.70 23.85
N GLU A 80 13.78 -6.73 22.61
CA GLU A 80 13.91 -5.52 21.82
C GLU A 80 12.58 -5.20 21.15
N GLU A 81 12.25 -3.95 21.21
CA GLU A 81 11.02 -3.43 20.65
C GLU A 81 11.31 -2.76 19.32
N LYS A 82 10.65 -3.24 18.27
CA LYS A 82 10.66 -2.59 16.97
C LYS A 82 9.61 -1.51 16.96
N LYS A 83 10.02 -0.31 16.60
CA LYS A 83 9.15 0.85 16.52
C LYS A 83 8.82 1.17 15.06
N ILE A 84 7.53 1.18 14.74
CA ILE A 84 7.03 1.57 13.43
C ILE A 84 6.06 2.71 13.60
N ASP A 85 6.35 3.79 12.91
CA ASP A 85 5.50 4.98 12.91
C ASP A 85 4.46 4.89 11.79
N LEU A 86 3.19 4.88 12.17
CA LEU A 86 2.06 4.96 11.24
C LEU A 86 1.29 6.26 11.47
N SER A 87 1.03 6.98 10.40
CA SER A 87 0.25 8.22 10.45
C SER A 87 -1.19 8.00 10.07
N ILE A 88 -2.10 8.68 10.76
CA ILE A 88 -3.52 8.68 10.41
C ILE A 88 -3.74 9.67 9.29
N ASP A 89 -4.26 9.16 8.20
CA ASP A 89 -4.66 9.97 7.06
C ASP A 89 -6.18 10.21 7.03
N ASN A 90 -6.53 11.45 6.76
CA ASN A 90 -7.91 11.84 6.49
C ASN A 90 -8.07 12.21 5.02
N TRP A 91 -8.89 11.45 4.33
CA TRP A 91 -9.22 11.67 2.93
C TRP A 91 -10.56 12.38 2.84
N VAL A 92 -10.53 13.56 2.26
CA VAL A 92 -11.71 14.42 2.17
C VAL A 92 -12.05 14.69 0.72
N ASN A 93 -13.32 14.52 0.40
CA ASN A 93 -13.85 15.01 -0.86
C ASN A 93 -15.10 15.84 -0.61
N SER A 94 -15.24 16.97 -1.30
CA SER A 94 -16.40 17.84 -1.18
C SER A 94 -17.00 18.15 -2.55
N TYR A 95 -18.32 18.31 -2.59
CA TYR A 95 -19.07 18.61 -3.81
C TYR A 95 -20.30 19.45 -3.48
N ASN A 96 -20.82 20.12 -4.50
CA ASN A 96 -21.99 20.98 -4.36
C ASN A 96 -23.27 20.15 -4.19
N ILE A 97 -24.13 20.57 -3.27
CA ILE A 97 -25.43 19.92 -3.02
C ILE A 97 -26.29 19.87 -4.28
N SER A 98 -26.28 20.91 -5.11
CA SER A 98 -27.05 20.92 -6.35
C SER A 98 -26.70 19.78 -7.31
N ALA A 99 -25.41 19.40 -7.36
CA ALA A 99 -24.97 18.27 -8.17
C ALA A 99 -25.44 16.93 -7.57
N LEU A 100 -25.39 16.81 -6.25
CA LEU A 100 -25.89 15.64 -5.55
C LEU A 100 -27.41 15.50 -5.73
N GLN A 101 -28.15 16.58 -5.59
CA GLN A 101 -29.59 16.59 -5.79
C GLN A 101 -29.99 16.10 -7.17
N ALA A 102 -29.31 16.57 -8.22
CA ALA A 102 -29.57 16.12 -9.59
C ALA A 102 -29.36 14.61 -9.76
N VAL A 103 -28.41 14.01 -9.02
CA VAL A 103 -28.16 12.58 -9.03
C VAL A 103 -29.25 11.81 -8.30
N VAL A 104 -29.66 12.28 -7.13
CA VAL A 104 -30.71 11.66 -6.31
C VAL A 104 -32.07 11.74 -7.01
N ASP A 105 -32.40 12.89 -7.59
CA ASP A 105 -33.64 13.08 -8.35
C ASP A 105 -33.70 12.15 -9.59
N ALA A 106 -32.56 11.78 -10.14
CA ALA A 106 -32.47 10.86 -11.27
C ALA A 106 -32.49 9.36 -10.90
N ASN A 107 -32.67 9.01 -9.63
CA ASN A 107 -32.59 7.62 -9.10
C ASN A 107 -31.27 6.91 -9.46
N LYS A 108 -30.16 7.64 -9.54
CA LYS A 108 -28.83 7.13 -9.90
C LYS A 108 -27.87 7.07 -8.71
N GLU A 109 -28.41 6.88 -7.51
CA GLU A 109 -27.58 6.85 -6.29
C GLU A 109 -26.43 5.83 -6.37
N GLU A 110 -26.71 4.64 -6.88
CA GLU A 110 -25.69 3.58 -6.99
C GLU A 110 -24.60 3.92 -8.01
N ASP A 111 -24.97 4.44 -9.17
CA ASP A 111 -24.01 4.85 -10.20
C ASP A 111 -23.13 6.01 -9.70
N TRP A 112 -23.74 6.93 -8.99
CA TRP A 112 -23.02 8.05 -8.40
C TRP A 112 -22.08 7.57 -7.30
N ALA A 113 -22.55 6.72 -6.39
CA ALA A 113 -21.74 6.15 -5.31
C ALA A 113 -20.51 5.41 -5.86
N LYS A 114 -20.68 4.59 -6.90
CA LYS A 114 -19.57 3.91 -7.57
C LYS A 114 -18.57 4.88 -8.18
N ARG A 115 -19.03 5.89 -8.91
CA ARG A 115 -18.13 6.89 -9.53
C ARG A 115 -17.39 7.72 -8.50
N TYR A 116 -18.06 8.03 -7.39
CA TYR A 116 -17.46 8.75 -6.28
C TYR A 116 -16.40 7.90 -5.58
N ALA A 117 -16.74 6.66 -5.24
CA ALA A 117 -15.86 5.72 -4.58
C ALA A 117 -14.57 5.48 -5.39
N VAL A 118 -14.68 5.30 -6.71
CA VAL A 118 -13.52 5.11 -7.60
C VAL A 118 -12.54 6.28 -7.53
N LYS A 119 -13.01 7.52 -7.40
CA LYS A 119 -12.12 8.68 -7.26
C LYS A 119 -11.40 8.68 -5.93
N VAL A 120 -12.10 8.36 -4.85
CA VAL A 120 -11.53 8.32 -3.50
C VAL A 120 -10.51 7.20 -3.41
N ILE A 121 -10.89 5.97 -3.80
CA ILE A 121 -10.00 4.82 -3.68
C ILE A 121 -8.75 4.96 -4.54
N ASN A 122 -8.85 5.54 -5.74
CA ASN A 122 -7.68 5.78 -6.56
C ASN A 122 -6.68 6.73 -5.91
N ALA A 123 -7.16 7.83 -5.32
CA ALA A 123 -6.30 8.77 -4.63
C ALA A 123 -5.60 8.11 -3.42
N VAL A 124 -6.33 7.26 -2.70
CA VAL A 124 -5.80 6.49 -1.57
C VAL A 124 -4.73 5.51 -2.05
N LEU A 125 -5.04 4.68 -3.06
CA LEU A 125 -4.11 3.67 -3.57
C LEU A 125 -2.88 4.28 -4.26
N ASP A 126 -3.02 5.43 -4.92
CA ASP A 126 -1.89 6.19 -5.50
C ASP A 126 -0.86 6.63 -4.46
N LYS A 127 -1.25 6.76 -3.19
CA LYS A 127 -0.32 7.03 -2.08
C LYS A 127 0.21 5.75 -1.44
N TYR A 128 -0.71 4.87 -1.01
CA TYR A 128 -0.34 3.76 -0.14
C TYR A 128 0.40 2.62 -0.83
N ILE A 129 0.14 2.38 -2.11
CA ILE A 129 0.85 1.32 -2.84
C ILE A 129 2.31 1.70 -3.09
N PRO A 130 2.65 2.89 -3.62
CA PRO A 130 4.05 3.31 -3.72
C PRO A 130 4.78 3.32 -2.36
N ASP A 131 4.11 3.78 -1.31
CA ASP A 131 4.68 3.78 0.05
C ASP A 131 4.97 2.36 0.55
N ALA A 132 4.06 1.42 0.30
CA ALA A 132 4.25 0.01 0.66
C ALA A 132 5.37 -0.64 -0.17
N VAL A 133 5.40 -0.38 -1.47
CA VAL A 133 6.47 -0.85 -2.36
C VAL A 133 7.83 -0.32 -1.92
N ALA A 134 7.91 0.97 -1.56
CA ALA A 134 9.17 1.59 -1.13
C ALA A 134 9.72 1.01 0.19
N LYS A 135 8.86 0.42 1.01
CA LYS A 135 9.27 -0.25 2.25
C LYS A 135 9.69 -1.70 2.06
N SER A 136 9.55 -2.28 0.86
CA SER A 136 10.01 -3.64 0.61
C SER A 136 11.54 -3.73 0.71
N THR A 137 12.02 -4.72 1.45
CA THR A 137 13.46 -4.94 1.68
C THR A 137 14.11 -5.84 0.64
N THR A 138 13.28 -6.53 -0.15
CA THR A 138 13.73 -7.48 -1.17
C THR A 138 13.04 -7.19 -2.50
N ALA A 139 13.80 -7.32 -3.59
CA ALA A 139 13.27 -7.18 -4.94
C ALA A 139 13.78 -8.28 -5.86
N PHE A 140 12.90 -8.79 -6.71
CA PHE A 140 13.23 -9.77 -7.75
C PHE A 140 12.94 -9.18 -9.13
N VAL A 141 13.90 -9.32 -10.03
CA VAL A 141 13.82 -8.77 -11.38
C VAL A 141 14.07 -9.86 -12.39
N GLY A 142 13.23 -9.97 -13.41
CA GLY A 142 13.41 -11.01 -14.43
C GLY A 142 12.31 -11.00 -15.49
N THR A 143 12.20 -12.11 -16.17
CA THR A 143 11.25 -12.31 -17.27
C THR A 143 10.19 -13.34 -16.89
N GLY A 144 9.00 -13.20 -17.45
CA GLY A 144 7.92 -14.15 -17.21
C GLY A 144 7.52 -14.23 -15.73
N PHE A 145 7.18 -15.43 -15.28
CA PHE A 145 6.79 -15.69 -13.89
C PHE A 145 7.97 -15.81 -12.89
N LEU A 146 9.21 -15.79 -13.38
CA LEU A 146 10.39 -16.05 -12.53
C LEU A 146 10.45 -15.10 -11.31
N PRO A 147 10.28 -13.77 -11.45
CA PRO A 147 10.32 -12.88 -10.28
C PRO A 147 9.21 -13.17 -9.28
N LEU A 148 8.01 -13.54 -9.75
CA LEU A 148 6.89 -13.89 -8.88
C LEU A 148 7.13 -15.20 -8.12
N ALA A 149 7.71 -16.21 -8.80
CA ALA A 149 8.07 -17.47 -8.18
C ALA A 149 9.16 -17.28 -7.12
N GLN A 150 10.18 -16.48 -7.42
CA GLN A 150 11.25 -16.15 -6.47
C GLN A 150 10.72 -15.37 -5.27
N GLY A 151 9.85 -14.36 -5.50
CA GLY A 151 9.23 -13.58 -4.45
C GLY A 151 8.35 -14.45 -3.54
N GLY A 152 7.50 -15.30 -4.11
CA GLY A 152 6.67 -16.24 -3.36
C GLY A 152 7.50 -17.24 -2.55
N ALA A 153 8.56 -17.81 -3.14
CA ALA A 153 9.46 -18.72 -2.46
C ALA A 153 10.22 -18.05 -1.31
N TYR A 154 10.69 -16.82 -1.53
CA TYR A 154 11.35 -16.02 -0.50
C TYR A 154 10.41 -15.79 0.69
N LEU A 155 9.21 -15.27 0.45
CA LEU A 155 8.24 -15.03 1.52
C LEU A 155 7.86 -16.32 2.25
N SER A 156 7.62 -17.42 1.52
CA SER A 156 7.29 -18.72 2.13
C SER A 156 8.46 -19.29 2.97
N SER A 157 9.69 -18.84 2.77
CA SER A 157 10.83 -19.26 3.59
C SER A 157 10.94 -18.49 4.91
N ILE A 158 10.31 -17.33 5.00
CA ILE A 158 10.39 -16.44 6.16
C ILE A 158 9.12 -16.53 7.02
N VAL A 159 7.96 -16.64 6.37
CA VAL A 159 6.66 -16.60 7.04
C VAL A 159 5.85 -17.86 6.72
N SER A 160 4.97 -18.23 7.65
CA SER A 160 4.04 -19.36 7.51
C SER A 160 2.61 -18.93 7.13
N GLU A 161 2.38 -17.64 7.04
CA GLU A 161 1.08 -17.04 6.76
C GLU A 161 0.74 -17.14 5.26
N ASP A 162 -0.55 -16.92 4.95
CA ASP A 162 -1.02 -16.84 3.58
C ASP A 162 -0.39 -15.64 2.84
N LEU A 163 -0.07 -15.86 1.58
CA LEU A 163 0.59 -14.85 0.75
C LEU A 163 -0.40 -14.21 -0.23
N LYS A 164 -0.34 -12.89 -0.34
CA LYS A 164 -1.12 -12.09 -1.29
C LYS A 164 -0.20 -11.32 -2.23
N GLY A 165 -0.63 -11.17 -3.47
CA GLY A 165 0.14 -10.44 -4.50
C GLY A 165 -0.76 -9.51 -5.32
N TRP A 166 -0.26 -8.34 -5.63
CA TRP A 166 -0.91 -7.36 -6.49
C TRP A 166 -0.04 -7.11 -7.70
N ILE A 167 -0.56 -7.35 -8.88
CA ILE A 167 0.19 -7.27 -10.13
C ILE A 167 -0.40 -6.22 -11.05
N ASN A 168 0.47 -5.45 -11.70
CA ASN A 168 0.07 -4.51 -12.73
C ASN A 168 -0.62 -5.25 -13.89
N PRO A 169 -1.79 -4.79 -14.37
CA PRO A 169 -2.51 -5.42 -15.47
C PRO A 169 -1.70 -5.56 -16.76
N GLN A 170 -0.76 -4.67 -17.03
CA GLN A 170 0.15 -4.78 -18.17
C GLN A 170 1.14 -5.95 -18.00
N ALA A 171 1.64 -6.18 -16.77
CA ALA A 171 2.43 -7.36 -16.48
C ALA A 171 1.63 -8.65 -16.68
N GLN A 172 0.37 -8.67 -16.23
CA GLN A 172 -0.55 -9.77 -16.49
C GLN A 172 -0.70 -10.07 -17.98
N ALA A 173 -0.89 -9.03 -18.81
CA ALA A 173 -1.01 -9.18 -20.27
C ALA A 173 0.25 -9.80 -20.90
N ILE A 174 1.44 -9.40 -20.42
CA ILE A 174 2.72 -10.00 -20.88
C ILE A 174 2.81 -11.48 -20.49
N LEU A 175 2.46 -11.80 -19.25
CA LEU A 175 2.46 -13.19 -18.80
C LEU A 175 1.49 -14.04 -19.61
N ALA A 176 0.29 -13.54 -19.88
CA ALA A 176 -0.72 -14.22 -20.69
C ALA A 176 -0.25 -14.41 -22.16
N SER A 177 0.43 -13.41 -22.73
CA SER A 177 0.96 -13.50 -24.11
C SER A 177 2.05 -14.57 -24.24
N ASN A 178 2.75 -14.89 -23.15
CA ASN A 178 3.75 -15.93 -23.09
C ASN A 178 3.15 -17.33 -22.79
N GLY A 179 1.83 -17.48 -22.83
CA GLY A 179 1.14 -18.74 -22.53
C GLY A 179 1.11 -19.08 -21.04
N GLN A 180 1.46 -18.14 -20.19
CA GLN A 180 1.50 -18.31 -18.74
C GLN A 180 0.23 -17.78 -18.11
N GLN A 181 -0.42 -18.57 -17.27
CA GLN A 181 -1.68 -18.21 -16.63
C GLN A 181 -1.67 -18.53 -15.14
N PHE A 182 -2.40 -17.71 -14.38
CA PHE A 182 -2.70 -18.01 -12.98
C PHE A 182 -3.72 -19.14 -12.89
N ILE A 183 -3.60 -19.98 -11.89
CA ILE A 183 -4.57 -21.04 -11.62
C ILE A 183 -5.82 -20.38 -11.00
N PRO A 184 -6.98 -20.43 -11.65
CA PRO A 184 -8.19 -19.86 -11.08
C PRO A 184 -8.53 -20.51 -9.72
N LYS A 185 -8.79 -19.69 -8.72
CA LYS A 185 -9.28 -20.13 -7.41
C LYS A 185 -10.65 -19.53 -7.17
N GLY A 186 -11.68 -20.37 -7.18
CA GLY A 186 -13.07 -19.95 -7.00
C GLY A 186 -13.91 -20.01 -8.27
N GLY A 187 -15.17 -19.63 -8.16
CA GLY A 187 -16.10 -19.60 -9.29
C GLY A 187 -15.85 -18.41 -10.25
N PRO A 188 -16.51 -18.43 -11.41
CA PRO A 188 -16.38 -17.34 -12.40
C PRO A 188 -16.71 -15.96 -11.81
N GLU A 189 -17.61 -15.88 -10.85
CA GLU A 189 -18.02 -14.64 -10.19
C GLU A 189 -16.90 -14.01 -9.37
N ASP A 190 -16.04 -14.82 -8.74
CA ASP A 190 -14.89 -14.33 -7.96
C ASP A 190 -13.79 -13.77 -8.85
N LEU A 191 -13.62 -14.32 -10.07
CA LEU A 191 -12.61 -13.87 -11.02
C LEU A 191 -12.94 -12.51 -11.63
N TYR A 192 -14.21 -12.25 -11.88
CA TYR A 192 -14.63 -11.02 -12.58
C TYR A 192 -15.05 -9.89 -11.63
N GLY A 193 -15.41 -10.21 -10.39
CA GLY A 193 -15.99 -9.23 -9.46
C GLY A 193 -15.00 -8.45 -8.61
N LYS A 194 -13.79 -8.99 -8.38
CA LYS A 194 -12.85 -8.43 -7.38
C LYS A 194 -11.41 -8.24 -7.89
N GLY A 195 -11.18 -8.29 -9.20
CA GLY A 195 -9.82 -8.21 -9.76
C GLY A 195 -8.92 -9.39 -9.38
N LYS A 196 -9.48 -10.47 -8.83
CA LYS A 196 -8.77 -11.66 -8.43
C LYS A 196 -8.31 -12.46 -9.64
N LEU A 197 -7.01 -12.74 -9.74
CA LEU A 197 -6.41 -13.43 -10.89
C LEU A 197 -6.30 -14.94 -10.66
N GLY A 198 -6.05 -15.37 -9.44
CA GLY A 198 -5.86 -16.77 -9.09
C GLY A 198 -4.61 -17.01 -8.25
N LEU A 199 -4.22 -18.28 -8.17
CA LEU A 199 -3.06 -18.75 -7.40
C LEU A 199 -1.87 -19.00 -8.31
N PHE A 200 -0.68 -18.65 -7.83
CA PHE A 200 0.59 -19.06 -8.40
C PHE A 200 1.63 -19.22 -7.28
N HIS A 201 2.26 -20.39 -7.18
CA HIS A 201 3.24 -20.73 -6.13
C HIS A 201 2.78 -20.38 -4.69
N GLY A 202 1.52 -20.69 -4.36
CA GLY A 202 0.98 -20.44 -3.01
C GLY A 202 0.56 -18.99 -2.75
N VAL A 203 0.81 -18.07 -3.67
CA VAL A 203 0.41 -16.67 -3.58
C VAL A 203 -0.90 -16.44 -4.31
N GLU A 204 -1.85 -15.78 -3.67
CA GLU A 204 -3.09 -15.34 -4.28
C GLU A 204 -2.92 -13.95 -4.90
N TYR A 205 -3.17 -13.83 -6.21
CA TYR A 205 -2.91 -12.61 -6.97
C TYR A 205 -4.17 -11.83 -7.32
N PHE A 206 -4.02 -10.50 -7.27
CA PHE A 206 -5.02 -9.52 -7.64
C PHE A 206 -4.46 -8.59 -8.73
N ALA A 207 -5.32 -8.13 -9.64
CA ALA A 207 -4.96 -7.09 -10.58
C ALA A 207 -5.00 -5.72 -9.88
N GLU A 208 -3.89 -4.96 -9.94
CA GLU A 208 -3.81 -3.66 -9.29
C GLU A 208 -2.97 -2.68 -10.12
N ARG A 209 -3.64 -1.70 -10.72
CA ARG A 209 -3.01 -0.75 -11.64
C ARG A 209 -2.05 0.25 -10.98
N HIS A 210 -2.20 0.46 -9.66
CA HIS A 210 -1.38 1.41 -8.91
C HIS A 210 -0.01 0.83 -8.53
N VAL A 211 0.19 -0.49 -8.70
CA VAL A 211 1.52 -1.09 -8.64
C VAL A 211 2.25 -0.72 -9.92
N LYS A 212 3.02 0.35 -9.85
CA LYS A 212 3.75 0.91 -11.00
C LYS A 212 4.94 0.01 -11.35
N GLY A 213 5.36 0.07 -12.60
CA GLY A 213 6.63 -0.46 -13.04
C GLY A 213 7.68 0.64 -13.13
N VAL A 214 8.84 0.28 -13.65
CA VAL A 214 9.96 1.20 -13.86
C VAL A 214 10.50 1.08 -15.28
N ASN A 215 10.92 2.21 -15.85
CA ASN A 215 11.64 2.25 -17.12
C ASN A 215 13.11 2.59 -16.84
N VAL A 216 13.99 1.64 -17.12
CA VAL A 216 15.44 1.81 -16.99
C VAL A 216 15.98 2.18 -18.35
N SER A 217 16.39 3.44 -18.49
CA SER A 217 17.00 3.93 -19.73
C SER A 217 18.44 3.42 -19.88
N ALA A 218 18.96 3.42 -21.13
CA ALA A 218 20.37 3.09 -21.39
C ALA A 218 21.33 3.98 -20.60
N ALA A 219 20.99 5.26 -20.43
CA ALA A 219 21.79 6.20 -19.66
C ALA A 219 21.88 5.80 -18.18
N LEU A 220 20.74 5.35 -17.61
CA LEU A 220 20.68 4.89 -16.24
C LEU A 220 21.37 3.54 -16.06
N ALA A 221 21.17 2.60 -16.99
CA ALA A 221 21.85 1.29 -16.94
C ALA A 221 23.38 1.39 -17.01
N GLY A 222 23.90 2.43 -17.68
CA GLY A 222 25.33 2.75 -17.72
C GLY A 222 25.79 3.75 -16.65
N ALA A 223 24.94 4.18 -15.75
CA ALA A 223 25.26 5.17 -14.74
C ALA A 223 26.15 4.60 -13.62
N THR A 224 26.99 5.45 -13.06
CA THR A 224 27.69 5.13 -11.81
C THR A 224 26.74 5.35 -10.65
N ILE A 225 26.42 4.26 -9.95
CA ILE A 225 25.60 4.29 -8.75
C ILE A 225 26.46 3.86 -7.57
N THR A 226 26.45 4.67 -6.52
CA THR A 226 27.21 4.43 -5.30
C THR A 226 26.29 4.46 -4.09
N ALA A 227 26.60 3.66 -3.09
CA ALA A 227 25.97 3.70 -1.80
C ALA A 227 26.96 4.03 -0.71
N SER A 228 26.53 4.78 0.27
CA SER A 228 27.30 5.07 1.48
C SER A 228 26.41 4.84 2.70
N LEU A 229 27.03 4.35 3.76
CA LEU A 229 26.34 4.09 5.03
C LEU A 229 26.91 5.05 6.09
N SER A 230 26.03 5.79 6.74
CA SER A 230 26.39 6.69 7.85
C SER A 230 25.20 6.86 8.78
N ASN A 231 25.42 6.74 10.09
CA ASN A 231 24.39 6.97 11.11
C ASN A 231 23.08 6.21 10.83
N HIS A 232 23.17 4.90 10.60
CA HIS A 232 22.03 4.03 10.28
C HIS A 232 21.24 4.44 9.03
N LYS A 233 21.86 5.20 8.13
CA LYS A 233 21.24 5.62 6.87
C LYS A 233 22.09 5.19 5.70
N VAL A 234 21.46 4.53 4.73
CA VAL A 234 22.04 4.26 3.43
C VAL A 234 21.67 5.38 2.49
N THR A 235 22.67 6.08 1.95
CA THR A 235 22.47 7.09 0.92
C THR A 235 22.96 6.55 -0.41
N ILE A 236 22.06 6.45 -1.37
CA ILE A 236 22.32 6.01 -2.74
C ILE A 236 22.43 7.27 -3.62
N THR A 237 23.49 7.36 -4.40
CA THR A 237 23.73 8.48 -5.31
C THR A 237 24.01 7.95 -6.70
N SER A 238 23.43 8.58 -7.71
CA SER A 238 23.59 8.24 -9.12
C SER A 238 24.02 9.47 -9.94
N SER A 239 24.81 9.24 -10.99
CA SER A 239 25.15 10.28 -11.96
C SER A 239 23.99 10.68 -12.89
N VAL A 240 22.92 9.88 -12.90
CA VAL A 240 21.69 10.07 -13.68
C VAL A 240 20.49 9.97 -12.74
N GLU A 241 19.41 10.65 -13.08
CA GLU A 241 18.17 10.60 -12.30
C GLU A 241 17.62 9.17 -12.22
N MET A 242 17.40 8.69 -11.00
CA MET A 242 16.77 7.41 -10.70
C MET A 242 15.24 7.61 -10.68
N PRO A 243 14.47 6.84 -11.44
CA PRO A 243 13.01 6.94 -11.42
C PRO A 243 12.42 6.34 -10.13
N GLU A 244 11.22 6.79 -9.78
CA GLU A 244 10.39 6.18 -8.74
C GLU A 244 10.12 4.69 -9.08
N GLY A 245 10.18 3.83 -8.07
CA GLY A 245 10.00 2.38 -8.22
C GLY A 245 11.26 1.62 -8.66
N LEU A 246 12.39 2.30 -8.86
CA LEU A 246 13.65 1.63 -9.19
C LEU A 246 14.19 0.88 -7.96
N PRO A 247 14.36 -0.45 -8.00
CA PRO A 247 15.09 -1.16 -6.98
C PRO A 247 16.60 -1.02 -7.20
N VAL A 248 17.31 -0.61 -6.17
CA VAL A 248 18.78 -0.63 -6.10
C VAL A 248 19.17 -1.70 -5.10
N ILE A 249 19.78 -2.77 -5.55
CA ILE A 249 20.28 -3.84 -4.68
C ILE A 249 21.68 -3.44 -4.22
N VAL A 250 21.82 -3.23 -2.93
CA VAL A 250 23.09 -2.90 -2.29
C VAL A 250 23.66 -4.17 -1.68
N LYS A 251 24.85 -4.56 -2.13
CA LYS A 251 25.60 -5.72 -1.65
C LYS A 251 26.73 -5.30 -0.74
N GLY A 252 27.11 -6.19 0.15
CA GLY A 252 28.20 -5.97 1.10
C GLY A 252 27.76 -5.22 2.36
N LEU A 253 26.45 -5.12 2.61
CA LEU A 253 25.95 -4.71 3.91
C LEU A 253 26.26 -5.85 4.90
N LYS A 254 26.89 -5.51 6.01
CA LYS A 254 27.19 -6.51 7.05
C LYS A 254 26.21 -6.35 8.19
N ALA A 255 25.42 -7.39 8.41
CA ALA A 255 24.65 -7.52 9.63
C ALA A 255 25.61 -7.93 10.75
N CYS A 256 25.69 -7.12 11.78
CA CYS A 256 26.36 -7.56 13.02
C CYS A 256 25.32 -8.18 13.93
N ASP A 257 25.32 -9.50 13.96
CA ASP A 257 24.76 -10.21 15.09
C ASP A 257 25.68 -10.00 16.31
N THR A 258 25.10 -9.72 17.47
CA THR A 258 25.84 -9.39 18.71
C THR A 258 26.77 -10.51 19.21
N ILE A 259 26.81 -11.66 18.58
CA ILE A 259 27.52 -12.86 19.06
C ILE A 259 28.35 -13.54 17.97
N GLY A 260 28.32 -13.11 16.72
CA GLY A 260 28.99 -13.84 15.63
C GLY A 260 29.71 -12.98 14.62
N ASP A 261 30.32 -13.64 13.68
CA ASP A 261 30.92 -13.00 12.52
C ASP A 261 29.85 -12.23 11.72
N PRO A 262 30.18 -11.04 11.22
CA PRO A 262 29.26 -10.26 10.40
C PRO A 262 28.87 -11.05 9.14
N THR A 263 27.59 -11.29 8.95
CA THR A 263 27.06 -11.90 7.73
C THR A 263 26.81 -10.82 6.67
N GLU A 264 27.25 -11.09 5.45
CA GLU A 264 26.90 -10.21 4.33
C GLU A 264 25.43 -10.39 3.96
N VAL A 265 24.73 -9.27 3.82
CA VAL A 265 23.32 -9.23 3.44
C VAL A 265 23.15 -8.35 2.22
N ASP A 266 22.48 -8.88 1.23
CA ASP A 266 22.04 -8.14 0.05
C ASP A 266 20.66 -7.56 0.33
N ARG A 267 20.50 -6.25 0.16
CA ARG A 267 19.23 -5.58 0.41
C ARG A 267 18.80 -4.71 -0.76
N ALA A 268 17.53 -4.76 -1.09
CA ALA A 268 16.92 -3.86 -2.05
C ALA A 268 16.44 -2.58 -1.37
N PHE A 269 16.77 -1.44 -1.98
CA PHE A 269 16.24 -0.13 -1.65
C PHE A 269 15.43 0.38 -2.84
N ILE A 270 14.17 0.65 -2.65
CA ILE A 270 13.27 1.05 -3.72
C ILE A 270 13.11 2.56 -3.69
N ILE A 271 13.48 3.21 -4.77
CA ILE A 271 13.43 4.66 -4.89
C ILE A 271 11.98 5.14 -4.79
N SER A 272 11.64 5.85 -3.74
CA SER A 272 10.29 6.37 -3.47
C SER A 272 9.97 7.66 -4.22
N LYS A 273 11.01 8.41 -4.62
CA LYS A 273 10.88 9.67 -5.35
C LYS A 273 12.01 9.81 -6.34
N ALA A 274 11.69 10.17 -7.56
CA ALA A 274 12.67 10.40 -8.61
C ALA A 274 13.71 11.45 -8.19
N GLY A 275 14.99 11.16 -8.46
CA GLY A 275 16.11 12.03 -8.11
C GLY A 275 17.47 11.38 -8.33
N THR A 276 18.54 12.16 -8.16
CA THR A 276 19.92 11.66 -8.25
C THR A 276 20.46 11.16 -6.92
N SER A 277 19.73 11.35 -5.82
CA SER A 277 20.11 10.88 -4.49
C SER A 277 18.87 10.47 -3.71
N ALA A 278 18.96 9.36 -2.98
CA ALA A 278 17.93 8.89 -2.07
C ALA A 278 18.58 8.40 -0.78
N THR A 279 17.94 8.67 0.35
CA THR A 279 18.42 8.24 1.68
C THR A 279 17.34 7.37 2.34
N PHE A 280 17.79 6.26 2.89
CA PHE A 280 16.95 5.25 3.52
C PHE A 280 17.40 5.02 4.96
N ASP A 281 16.47 4.96 5.87
CA ASP A 281 16.75 4.52 7.23
C ASP A 281 16.91 2.99 7.21
N VAL A 282 18.01 2.53 7.80
CA VAL A 282 18.31 1.10 7.93
C VAL A 282 18.04 0.69 9.38
N ILE A 283 16.91 1.09 9.90
CA ILE A 283 16.41 0.60 11.18
C ILE A 283 15.72 -0.70 10.88
N ASP A 284 16.43 -1.82 11.03
CA ASP A 284 15.86 -3.05 10.60
C ASP A 284 16.34 -4.26 11.38
N ASP A 285 15.38 -5.05 11.79
CA ASP A 285 15.58 -6.27 12.53
C ASP A 285 16.32 -7.34 11.73
N ASP A 286 16.27 -7.26 10.39
CA ASP A 286 16.96 -8.20 9.50
C ASP A 286 18.45 -8.11 9.63
N ILE A 287 18.90 -6.99 10.09
CA ILE A 287 20.30 -6.71 10.17
C ILE A 287 20.70 -6.62 11.65
N GLY A 288 20.06 -7.43 12.48
CA GLY A 288 20.27 -7.41 13.92
C GLY A 288 20.38 -5.96 14.37
N ALA A 289 19.32 -5.28 14.61
CA ALA A 289 19.06 -3.83 14.76
C ALA A 289 20.16 -2.97 15.40
N ARG A 290 21.37 -3.38 15.45
CA ARG A 290 22.36 -2.86 16.37
C ARG A 290 23.64 -2.45 15.72
N ASP A 291 23.67 -1.19 15.48
CA ASP A 291 24.80 -0.29 15.68
C ASP A 291 26.05 -0.44 14.81
N THR A 292 26.25 -1.52 14.08
CA THR A 292 27.51 -1.66 13.39
C THR A 292 27.38 -2.31 12.02
N PHE A 293 26.83 -1.57 11.09
CA PHE A 293 27.34 -1.78 9.74
C PHE A 293 28.80 -1.38 9.74
N ALA A 294 29.69 -2.28 9.31
CA ALA A 294 31.09 -1.94 9.22
C ALA A 294 31.26 -0.76 8.25
N THR A 295 31.56 0.40 8.80
CA THR A 295 31.94 1.57 8.03
C THR A 295 33.27 1.28 7.36
N GLY A 296 33.33 1.35 6.04
CA GLY A 296 34.61 1.33 5.31
C GLY A 296 34.75 0.29 4.19
N GLU A 297 33.80 -0.58 3.95
CA GLU A 297 33.84 -1.46 2.79
C GLU A 297 33.06 -0.83 1.61
N SER A 298 33.54 -1.09 0.40
CA SER A 298 32.91 -0.61 -0.83
C SER A 298 31.60 -1.35 -1.06
N LEU A 299 30.48 -0.67 -0.84
CA LEU A 299 29.16 -1.20 -1.16
C LEU A 299 28.99 -1.27 -2.68
N VAL A 300 28.52 -2.40 -3.18
CA VAL A 300 28.24 -2.60 -4.60
C VAL A 300 26.76 -2.41 -4.86
N CYS A 301 26.43 -1.46 -5.75
CA CYS A 301 25.06 -1.23 -6.16
C CYS A 301 24.76 -1.95 -7.47
N GLN A 302 23.63 -2.65 -7.51
CA GLN A 302 23.10 -3.27 -8.73
C GLN A 302 21.70 -2.76 -9.00
N ILE A 303 21.43 -2.45 -10.26
CA ILE A 303 20.09 -2.07 -10.76
C ILE A 303 19.68 -3.02 -11.88
N PRO A 304 18.38 -3.07 -12.23
CA PRO A 304 17.93 -3.79 -13.41
C PRO A 304 18.60 -3.29 -14.69
N GLU A 305 18.75 -4.18 -15.67
CA GLU A 305 19.24 -3.82 -17.00
C GLU A 305 18.32 -2.83 -17.71
N GLU A 306 18.78 -2.24 -18.80
CA GLU A 306 17.95 -1.42 -19.67
C GLU A 306 16.66 -2.14 -20.09
N GLY A 307 15.55 -1.45 -20.00
CA GLY A 307 14.24 -1.97 -20.41
C GLY A 307 13.08 -1.40 -19.62
N GLN A 308 11.90 -1.73 -20.09
CA GLN A 308 10.66 -1.44 -19.38
C GLN A 308 10.26 -2.63 -18.52
N TYR A 309 9.88 -2.36 -17.30
CA TYR A 309 9.46 -3.35 -16.32
C TYR A 309 8.08 -2.99 -15.76
N PHE A 310 7.28 -3.99 -15.46
CA PHE A 310 6.01 -3.85 -14.77
C PHE A 310 6.08 -4.47 -13.39
N GLY A 311 5.47 -3.78 -12.43
CA GLY A 311 5.58 -4.15 -11.03
C GLY A 311 4.55 -5.18 -10.58
N ALA A 312 4.96 -5.97 -9.60
CA ALA A 312 4.09 -6.72 -8.71
C ALA A 312 4.58 -6.57 -7.27
N TYR A 313 3.67 -6.44 -6.34
CA TYR A 313 3.97 -6.35 -4.91
C TYR A 313 3.36 -7.55 -4.20
N LEU A 314 4.16 -8.23 -3.40
CA LEU A 314 3.74 -9.40 -2.64
C LEU A 314 3.94 -9.13 -1.15
N ARG A 315 3.02 -9.64 -0.34
CA ARG A 315 3.14 -9.60 1.12
C ARG A 315 2.50 -10.81 1.77
N ALA A 316 2.97 -11.14 2.98
CA ALA A 316 2.29 -12.07 3.85
C ALA A 316 1.09 -11.43 4.55
N ASP A 317 0.14 -12.23 4.95
CA ASP A 317 -0.95 -11.80 5.81
C ASP A 317 -0.36 -11.27 7.13
N GLY A 318 -0.85 -10.14 7.60
CA GLY A 318 -0.31 -9.47 8.80
C GLY A 318 0.84 -8.50 8.55
N ALA A 319 1.50 -8.53 7.39
CA ALA A 319 2.58 -7.59 7.08
C ALA A 319 2.11 -6.14 6.87
N TYR A 320 0.82 -5.92 6.75
CA TYR A 320 0.21 -4.60 6.52
C TYR A 320 -0.89 -4.35 7.54
N ASN A 321 -0.82 -3.20 8.23
CA ASN A 321 -1.89 -2.73 9.09
C ASN A 321 -2.90 -1.93 8.29
N PHE A 322 -4.17 -2.23 8.49
CA PHE A 322 -5.26 -1.38 8.04
C PHE A 322 -6.30 -1.29 9.15
N SER A 323 -6.37 -0.12 9.77
CA SER A 323 -7.28 0.15 10.88
C SER A 323 -8.20 1.31 10.54
N ASP A 324 -9.49 1.08 10.64
CA ASP A 324 -10.48 2.15 10.58
C ASP A 324 -10.40 2.99 11.86
N CYS A 325 -10.23 4.28 11.71
CA CYS A 325 -10.17 5.20 12.84
C CYS A 325 -11.57 5.71 13.15
N ASN A 326 -12.05 5.47 14.37
CA ASN A 326 -13.38 5.87 14.85
C ASN A 326 -13.60 7.40 14.95
N MET A 327 -12.78 8.18 14.29
CA MET A 327 -12.90 9.64 14.26
C MET A 327 -14.17 10.17 13.60
N LEU A 328 -14.92 9.30 13.00
CA LEU A 328 -16.08 9.63 12.19
C LEU A 328 -17.32 9.94 13.01
N ASP A 329 -17.31 9.78 14.32
CA ASP A 329 -18.38 10.27 15.19
C ASP A 329 -18.31 11.80 15.39
N PHE A 330 -17.33 12.44 14.77
CA PHE A 330 -17.15 13.87 14.83
C PHE A 330 -18.08 14.59 13.84
N LYS A 331 -19.31 14.82 14.26
CA LYS A 331 -20.17 15.73 13.53
C LYS A 331 -19.48 17.10 13.49
N LEU A 332 -19.11 17.54 12.28
CA LEU A 332 -18.61 18.90 12.12
C LEU A 332 -19.61 19.87 12.72
N ALA A 333 -19.17 20.72 13.63
CA ALA A 333 -20.05 21.59 14.42
C ALA A 333 -20.98 22.46 13.57
N SER A 334 -20.60 22.72 12.31
CA SER A 334 -21.37 23.48 11.33
C SER A 334 -22.22 22.63 10.40
N ALA A 335 -22.17 21.29 10.51
CA ALA A 335 -22.96 20.41 9.65
C ALA A 335 -24.43 20.43 10.07
N PHE A 336 -25.32 20.70 9.14
CA PHE A 336 -26.76 20.61 9.39
C PHE A 336 -27.28 19.17 9.19
N GLU A 337 -26.56 18.34 8.46
CA GLU A 337 -26.91 16.95 8.20
C GLU A 337 -25.66 16.07 8.20
N SER A 338 -25.77 14.86 8.73
CA SER A 338 -24.67 13.89 8.78
C SER A 338 -25.20 12.48 8.59
N ALA A 339 -24.44 11.66 7.87
CA ALA A 339 -24.71 10.25 7.67
C ALA A 339 -23.40 9.43 7.72
N VAL A 340 -23.47 8.22 8.24
CA VAL A 340 -22.34 7.30 8.33
C VAL A 340 -22.65 6.04 7.54
N GLY A 341 -21.71 5.61 6.71
CA GLY A 341 -21.69 4.31 6.07
C GLY A 341 -20.54 3.49 6.63
N ASP A 342 -20.82 2.27 7.03
CA ASP A 342 -19.84 1.32 7.55
C ASP A 342 -20.06 -0.02 6.89
N VAL A 343 -19.07 -0.49 6.13
CA VAL A 343 -19.12 -1.77 5.41
C VAL A 343 -17.75 -2.42 5.42
N ASP A 344 -17.66 -3.61 5.96
CA ASP A 344 -16.43 -4.43 5.96
C ASP A 344 -15.20 -3.70 6.49
N GLY A 345 -15.31 -2.89 7.54
CA GLY A 345 -14.21 -2.10 8.11
C GLY A 345 -13.82 -0.88 7.27
N ILE A 346 -14.62 -0.50 6.29
CA ILE A 346 -14.54 0.80 5.61
C ILE A 346 -15.64 1.68 6.16
N ARG A 347 -15.24 2.69 6.91
CA ARG A 347 -16.16 3.66 7.51
C ARG A 347 -16.01 5.01 6.84
N LEU A 348 -17.13 5.58 6.43
CA LEU A 348 -17.20 6.86 5.75
C LEU A 348 -18.24 7.75 6.43
N GLN A 349 -17.87 8.98 6.72
CA GLN A 349 -18.80 9.99 7.18
C GLN A 349 -19.07 11.03 6.10
N MET A 350 -20.34 11.29 5.87
CA MET A 350 -20.79 12.37 4.99
C MET A 350 -21.44 13.49 5.82
N ASN A 351 -21.03 14.72 5.61
CA ASN A 351 -21.57 15.90 6.28
C ASN A 351 -22.01 16.93 5.27
N ALA A 352 -23.20 17.51 5.47
CA ALA A 352 -23.69 18.65 4.70
C ALA A 352 -23.56 19.93 5.52
N PHE A 353 -23.00 20.97 4.93
CA PHE A 353 -22.81 22.27 5.59
C PHE A 353 -22.82 23.42 4.58
N THR A 354 -23.02 24.63 5.09
CA THR A 354 -22.88 25.83 4.28
C THR A 354 -21.45 26.34 4.35
N ASP A 355 -20.80 26.46 3.21
CA ASP A 355 -19.49 27.10 3.13
C ASP A 355 -19.62 28.60 3.30
N GLY A 356 -19.13 29.12 4.42
CA GLY A 356 -19.19 30.54 4.73
C GLY A 356 -18.38 31.44 3.79
N LYS A 357 -17.45 30.87 3.00
CA LYS A 357 -16.65 31.65 2.04
C LYS A 357 -17.36 31.81 0.70
N THR A 358 -18.07 30.78 0.27
CA THR A 358 -18.71 30.74 -1.05
C THR A 358 -20.23 30.92 -0.97
N ALA A 359 -20.80 30.95 0.23
CA ALA A 359 -22.24 30.93 0.48
C ALA A 359 -22.98 29.78 -0.23
N GLN A 360 -22.28 28.68 -0.51
CA GLN A 360 -22.82 27.49 -1.14
C GLN A 360 -23.00 26.37 -0.11
N ASN A 361 -24.03 25.58 -0.33
CA ASN A 361 -24.20 24.36 0.43
C ASN A 361 -23.35 23.24 -0.18
N LEU A 362 -22.52 22.63 0.63
CA LEU A 362 -21.58 21.59 0.23
C LEU A 362 -21.83 20.30 1.01
N VAL A 363 -21.57 19.18 0.38
CA VAL A 363 -21.43 17.89 1.05
C VAL A 363 -19.95 17.55 1.11
N ARG A 364 -19.48 17.24 2.29
CA ARG A 364 -18.13 16.74 2.54
C ARG A 364 -18.23 15.28 2.97
N ALA A 365 -17.46 14.44 2.33
CA ALA A 365 -17.27 13.06 2.73
C ALA A 365 -15.85 12.87 3.26
N ASP A 366 -15.75 12.29 4.44
CA ASP A 366 -14.52 12.01 5.15
C ASP A 366 -14.33 10.49 5.28
N PHE A 367 -13.14 10.03 4.92
CA PHE A 367 -12.67 8.67 5.08
C PHE A 367 -11.33 8.71 5.81
N THR A 368 -11.27 8.14 7.01
CA THR A 368 -10.11 8.24 7.90
C THR A 368 -9.63 6.85 8.26
N PHE A 369 -8.35 6.57 8.06
CA PHE A 369 -7.77 5.29 8.42
C PHE A 369 -6.27 5.40 8.72
N LEU A 370 -5.75 4.38 9.37
CA LEU A 370 -4.35 4.16 9.65
C LEU A 370 -3.89 2.95 8.83
N GLY A 371 -3.04 3.20 7.85
CA GLY A 371 -2.54 2.14 6.98
C GLY A 371 -1.03 2.19 6.84
N GLY A 372 -0.39 1.03 6.72
CA GLY A 372 1.03 0.96 6.45
C GLY A 372 1.64 -0.41 6.63
N VAL A 373 2.84 -0.58 6.08
CA VAL A 373 3.64 -1.80 6.26
C VAL A 373 4.19 -1.84 7.68
N VAL A 374 3.90 -2.90 8.40
CA VAL A 374 4.38 -3.15 9.77
C VAL A 374 5.50 -4.20 9.81
N GLU A 375 5.56 -5.07 8.80
CA GLU A 375 6.61 -6.08 8.65
C GLU A 375 7.24 -6.00 7.26
N PRO A 376 8.26 -5.13 7.05
CA PRO A 376 8.92 -4.95 5.74
C PRO A 376 9.55 -6.22 5.17
N ARG A 377 10.04 -7.14 6.03
CA ARG A 377 10.61 -8.42 5.60
C ARG A 377 9.60 -9.33 4.95
N ALA A 378 8.38 -9.29 5.45
CA ALA A 378 7.27 -10.08 4.92
C ALA A 378 6.65 -9.42 3.67
N THR A 379 7.41 -8.56 2.98
CA THR A 379 7.03 -7.92 1.73
C THR A 379 8.13 -8.04 0.69
N THR A 380 7.75 -8.09 -0.59
CA THR A 380 8.71 -8.09 -1.70
C THR A 380 8.15 -7.40 -2.92
N TYR A 381 9.04 -6.79 -3.68
CA TYR A 381 8.71 -6.15 -4.94
C TYR A 381 9.28 -6.94 -6.11
N CYS A 382 8.45 -7.26 -7.09
CA CYS A 382 8.82 -8.02 -8.26
C CYS A 382 8.69 -7.17 -9.52
N LEU A 383 9.70 -7.20 -10.37
CA LEU A 383 9.72 -6.51 -11.66
C LEU A 383 9.79 -7.50 -12.82
N ILE A 384 8.80 -7.45 -13.69
CA ILE A 384 8.65 -8.31 -14.86
C ILE A 384 9.06 -7.52 -16.08
N LYS A 385 10.17 -7.95 -16.73
CA LYS A 385 10.69 -7.30 -17.94
C LYS A 385 9.72 -7.44 -19.10
N ASN A 386 9.42 -6.33 -19.75
CA ASN A 386 8.70 -6.33 -21.01
C ASN A 386 9.62 -6.81 -22.13
N LEU A 387 9.41 -8.05 -22.58
CA LEU A 387 10.17 -8.62 -23.72
C LEU A 387 9.56 -8.24 -25.07
N VAL A 388 8.38 -7.64 -25.10
CA VAL A 388 7.73 -7.21 -26.34
C VAL A 388 8.39 -5.89 -26.76
N ASN A 389 9.59 -5.98 -27.29
CA ASN A 389 10.17 -4.90 -28.07
C ASN A 389 9.30 -4.71 -29.31
N ASN A 390 8.80 -3.49 -29.50
CA ASN A 390 8.02 -2.99 -30.65
C ASN A 390 6.50 -3.19 -30.59
N ILE A 391 5.85 -2.63 -29.59
CA ILE A 391 4.65 -1.89 -29.94
C ILE A 391 5.19 -0.53 -30.40
N VAL A 392 5.37 -0.39 -31.69
CA VAL A 392 5.57 0.88 -32.36
C VAL A 392 4.44 1.79 -31.90
N ASN A 393 4.78 2.87 -31.22
CA ASN A 393 3.83 3.94 -30.98
C ASN A 393 3.40 4.45 -32.36
N GLY A 394 2.22 4.01 -32.78
CA GLY A 394 1.51 4.56 -33.90
C GLY A 394 0.73 5.78 -33.50
#